data_6efe28db8762318e9745fcf418376a5a
#
_entry.id   6efe28db8762318e9745fcf418376a5a
#
_cell.length_a   1.000
_cell.length_b   1.000
_cell.length_c   1.000
_cell.angle_alpha   90.00
_cell.angle_beta   90.00
_cell.angle_gamma   90.00
#
_symmetry.space_group_name_H-M   'P 1'
#
loop_
_entity.id
_entity.type
_entity.pdbx_description
1 polymer ?
#
loop_
_entity_poly.entity_id
_entity_poly.type
_entity_poly.pdbx_seq_one_letter_code
_entity_poly.pdbx_strand_id
1 'polypeptide(L)'
;EARGFTAEDFAFSHPGGALGRRLLLKVENVMHSGDELPHVQRGTLLKDALMEMTRKGLGMTAVVDEQGLLAGLFTDGDLRRILDLQVDIHHTPISRVMTVNCVTVGPEMMAAEAVKLMETRKINGLLVVDEERRPLGAFNMHDLLKAGVI
;
A
#
# COMPACT_ATOMS: atom_id res chain seq x y z
N GLU A 1 14.91 -16.98 27.07
CA GLU A 1 15.22 -16.86 27.41
C GLU A 1 15.68 -16.37 28.08
N ALA A 2 15.79 -16.42 28.76
CA ALA A 2 16.27 -15.98 29.60
C ALA A 2 17.39 -15.53 29.30
N ARG A 3 18.04 -15.87 28.95
CA ARG A 3 18.64 -15.52 28.10
C ARG A 3 18.17 -14.23 27.74
N GLY A 4 18.86 -13.50 27.23
CA GLY A 4 18.28 -12.39 26.68
C GLY A 4 16.94 -12.83 26.16
N PHE A 5 15.94 -12.19 26.51
CA PHE A 5 14.63 -12.58 26.09
C PHE A 5 14.40 -11.95 24.73
N THR A 6 14.45 -12.75 23.68
CA THR A 6 14.28 -12.26 22.32
C THR A 6 12.81 -12.24 21.93
N ALA A 7 12.50 -11.57 20.82
CA ALA A 7 11.14 -11.58 20.31
C ALA A 7 10.69 -12.97 19.96
N GLU A 8 11.60 -13.81 19.46
CA GLU A 8 11.26 -15.18 19.14
C GLU A 8 10.96 -15.99 20.40
N ASP A 9 11.76 -15.79 21.44
CA ASP A 9 11.53 -16.48 22.70
C ASP A 9 10.17 -16.09 23.29
N PHE A 10 9.85 -14.85 23.20
CA PHE A 10 8.56 -14.37 23.67
C PHE A 10 7.41 -15.00 22.88
N ALA A 11 7.58 -15.10 21.57
CA ALA A 11 6.55 -15.67 20.72
C ALA A 11 6.30 -17.13 21.05
N PHE A 12 7.37 -17.89 21.33
CA PHE A 12 7.22 -19.31 21.66
C PHE A 12 6.58 -19.51 23.03
N SER A 13 6.84 -18.63 23.97
CA SER A 13 6.38 -18.81 25.33
C SER A 13 4.97 -18.32 25.57
N HIS A 14 4.39 -17.59 24.59
CA HIS A 14 3.06 -17.02 24.77
C HIS A 14 2.09 -17.65 23.80
N PRO A 15 0.92 -18.08 24.25
CA PRO A 15 -0.11 -18.58 23.34
C PRO A 15 -0.43 -17.53 22.30
N GLY A 16 -0.41 -17.91 21.05
CA GLY A 16 -0.67 -17.01 19.97
C GLY A 16 0.51 -16.20 19.49
N GLY A 17 1.53 -15.97 20.32
CA GLY A 17 2.74 -15.30 19.93
C GLY A 17 2.55 -13.97 19.20
N ALA A 18 1.51 -13.20 19.55
CA ALA A 18 1.13 -12.04 18.78
C ALA A 18 2.23 -10.98 18.72
N LEU A 19 2.88 -10.73 19.87
CA LEU A 19 3.94 -9.71 19.90
C LEU A 19 5.13 -10.13 19.06
N GLY A 20 5.54 -11.40 19.15
CA GLY A 20 6.67 -11.89 18.37
C GLY A 20 6.39 -11.83 16.87
N ARG A 21 5.19 -12.25 16.47
CA ARG A 21 4.81 -12.16 15.06
C ARG A 21 4.84 -10.72 14.57
N ARG A 22 4.30 -9.81 15.38
CA ARG A 22 4.26 -8.40 15.02
C ARG A 22 5.65 -7.85 14.73
N LEU A 23 6.64 -8.25 15.52
CA LEU A 23 8.00 -7.76 15.36
C LEU A 23 8.73 -8.39 14.18
N LEU A 24 8.26 -9.55 13.68
CA LEU A 24 8.95 -10.27 12.62
C LEU A 24 8.30 -10.10 11.25
N LEU A 25 7.10 -9.51 11.17
CA LEU A 25 6.42 -9.38 9.89
C LEU A 25 7.07 -8.30 9.04
N LYS A 26 7.23 -8.63 7.76
CA LYS A 26 7.67 -7.69 6.73
C LYS A 26 6.46 -7.26 5.92
N VAL A 27 6.60 -6.14 5.20
CA VAL A 27 5.48 -5.66 4.38
C VAL A 27 5.08 -6.69 3.34
N GLU A 28 6.03 -7.49 2.82
CA GLU A 28 5.69 -8.53 1.85
C GLU A 28 4.77 -9.59 2.44
N ASN A 29 4.75 -9.76 3.76
CA ASN A 29 3.87 -10.72 4.42
C ASN A 29 2.45 -10.20 4.60
N VAL A 30 2.25 -8.90 4.41
CA VAL A 30 0.97 -8.25 4.67
C VAL A 30 0.32 -7.74 3.37
N MET A 31 1.13 -7.43 2.36
CA MET A 31 0.65 -6.78 1.13
C MET A 31 -0.26 -7.69 0.33
N HIS A 32 -1.13 -7.06 -0.43
CA HIS A 32 -1.92 -7.71 -1.47
C HIS A 32 -1.11 -7.65 -2.76
N SER A 33 -0.99 -8.77 -3.46
CA SER A 33 -0.15 -8.87 -4.66
C SER A 33 -0.88 -9.66 -5.73
N GLY A 34 -0.26 -9.76 -6.91
CA GLY A 34 -0.84 -10.50 -8.01
C GLY A 34 -2.17 -9.89 -8.42
N ASP A 35 -3.19 -10.72 -8.49
CA ASP A 35 -4.52 -10.27 -8.92
C ASP A 35 -5.17 -9.32 -7.93
N GLU A 36 -4.68 -9.24 -6.71
CA GLU A 36 -5.23 -8.34 -5.71
C GLU A 36 -4.59 -6.96 -5.73
N LEU A 37 -3.53 -6.78 -6.49
CA LEU A 37 -2.85 -5.49 -6.58
C LEU A 37 -3.62 -4.55 -7.50
N PRO A 38 -4.15 -3.42 -6.97
CA PRO A 38 -4.84 -2.48 -7.85
C PRO A 38 -3.83 -1.75 -8.72
N HIS A 39 -4.05 -1.78 -10.03
CA HIS A 39 -3.18 -1.06 -10.96
C HIS A 39 -3.92 -0.75 -12.24
N VAL A 40 -3.60 0.38 -12.85
CA VAL A 40 -4.14 0.82 -14.13
C VAL A 40 -3.03 1.48 -14.92
N GLN A 41 -3.20 1.55 -16.25
CA GLN A 41 -2.29 2.28 -17.11
C GLN A 41 -2.51 3.78 -16.93
N ARG A 42 -1.49 4.57 -17.17
CA ARG A 42 -1.59 6.02 -16.96
C ARG A 42 -2.57 6.72 -17.88
N GLY A 43 -2.90 6.11 -19.02
CA GLY A 43 -3.91 6.65 -19.92
C GLY A 43 -5.32 6.26 -19.59
N THR A 44 -5.51 5.43 -18.57
CA THR A 44 -6.85 4.97 -18.15
C THR A 44 -7.67 6.17 -17.68
N LEU A 45 -8.93 6.22 -18.09
CA LEU A 45 -9.82 7.29 -17.66
C LEU A 45 -10.11 7.19 -16.18
N LEU A 46 -10.29 8.32 -15.53
CA LEU A 46 -10.51 8.37 -14.09
C LEU A 46 -11.67 7.45 -13.68
N LYS A 47 -12.78 7.45 -14.43
CA LYS A 47 -13.91 6.59 -14.09
C LYS A 47 -13.53 5.12 -14.01
N ASP A 48 -12.66 4.67 -14.93
CA ASP A 48 -12.24 3.26 -14.95
C ASP A 48 -11.24 2.97 -13.84
N ALA A 49 -10.40 3.94 -13.48
CA ALA A 49 -9.50 3.79 -12.35
C ALA A 49 -10.30 3.67 -11.05
N LEU A 50 -11.39 4.43 -10.91
CA LEU A 50 -12.25 4.33 -9.74
C LEU A 50 -12.89 2.95 -9.64
N MET A 51 -13.24 2.35 -10.76
CA MET A 51 -13.79 0.99 -10.76
C MET A 51 -12.75 -0.02 -10.30
N GLU A 52 -11.51 0.16 -10.73
CA GLU A 52 -10.43 -0.72 -10.28
C GLU A 52 -10.23 -0.59 -8.77
N MET A 53 -10.26 0.62 -8.24
CA MET A 53 -10.12 0.86 -6.81
C MET A 53 -11.25 0.17 -6.04
N THR A 54 -12.48 0.27 -6.55
CA THR A 54 -13.63 -0.37 -5.92
C THR A 54 -13.48 -1.89 -5.94
N ARG A 55 -13.06 -2.43 -7.09
CA ARG A 55 -12.92 -3.88 -7.24
C ARG A 55 -11.89 -4.45 -6.29
N LYS A 56 -10.77 -3.76 -6.11
CA LYS A 56 -9.68 -4.26 -5.27
C LYS A 56 -9.85 -3.88 -3.81
N GLY A 57 -10.61 -2.83 -3.50
CA GLY A 57 -11.01 -2.51 -2.13
C GLY A 57 -9.94 -1.99 -1.21
N LEU A 58 -8.83 -1.46 -1.73
CA LEU A 58 -7.74 -0.97 -0.89
C LEU A 58 -7.71 0.55 -0.74
N GLY A 59 -8.63 1.26 -1.41
CA GLY A 59 -8.67 2.71 -1.32
C GLY A 59 -7.62 3.42 -2.14
N MET A 60 -6.97 2.71 -3.04
CA MET A 60 -5.90 3.26 -3.88
C MET A 60 -5.70 2.39 -5.11
N THR A 61 -5.00 2.94 -6.09
CA THR A 61 -4.52 2.16 -7.23
C THR A 61 -3.17 2.69 -7.69
N ALA A 62 -2.29 1.76 -8.04
CA ALA A 62 -1.05 2.11 -8.70
C ALA A 62 -1.37 2.54 -10.13
N VAL A 63 -0.59 3.48 -10.65
CA VAL A 63 -0.67 3.87 -12.05
C VAL A 63 0.67 3.54 -12.68
N VAL A 64 0.66 2.74 -13.73
CA VAL A 64 1.90 2.25 -14.35
C VAL A 64 2.01 2.75 -15.78
N ASP A 65 3.25 2.76 -16.29
CA ASP A 65 3.50 3.13 -17.66
C ASP A 65 3.47 1.87 -18.55
N GLU A 66 3.85 2.03 -19.81
CA GLU A 66 3.79 0.95 -20.80
C GLU A 66 4.73 -0.20 -20.47
N GLN A 67 5.79 0.05 -19.71
CA GLN A 67 6.72 -0.99 -19.29
C GLN A 67 6.33 -1.63 -17.96
N GLY A 68 5.21 -1.21 -17.37
CA GLY A 68 4.78 -1.74 -16.08
C GLY A 68 5.47 -1.08 -14.89
N LEU A 69 6.18 0.02 -15.11
CA LEU A 69 6.86 0.72 -14.03
C LEU A 69 5.93 1.75 -13.40
N LEU A 70 6.14 2.01 -12.13
CA LEU A 70 5.27 2.92 -11.41
C LEU A 70 5.38 4.34 -11.93
N ALA A 71 4.25 4.90 -12.37
CA ALA A 71 4.15 6.28 -12.81
C ALA A 71 3.55 7.17 -11.74
N GLY A 72 2.68 6.62 -10.91
CA GLY A 72 2.04 7.40 -9.86
C GLY A 72 1.08 6.57 -9.04
N LEU A 73 0.38 7.25 -8.16
CA LEU A 73 -0.59 6.64 -7.25
C LEU A 73 -1.84 7.52 -7.21
N PHE A 74 -2.99 6.89 -7.15
CA PHE A 74 -4.25 7.62 -6.95
C PHE A 74 -4.98 6.99 -5.78
N THR A 75 -5.43 7.83 -4.83
CA THR A 75 -6.06 7.36 -3.59
C THR A 75 -7.43 8.01 -3.42
N ASP A 76 -8.19 7.49 -2.45
CA ASP A 76 -9.46 8.11 -2.06
C ASP A 76 -9.26 9.56 -1.63
N GLY A 77 -8.13 9.86 -0.99
CA GLY A 77 -7.80 11.23 -0.60
C GLY A 77 -7.62 12.14 -1.81
N ASP A 78 -6.97 11.60 -2.85
CA ASP A 78 -6.81 12.35 -4.11
C ASP A 78 -8.17 12.61 -4.74
N LEU A 79 -9.06 11.62 -4.72
CA LEU A 79 -10.40 11.80 -5.26
C LEU A 79 -11.15 12.92 -4.54
N ARG A 80 -11.09 12.93 -3.22
CA ARG A 80 -11.76 13.97 -2.46
C ARG A 80 -11.23 15.36 -2.81
N ARG A 81 -9.92 15.47 -3.04
CA ARG A 81 -9.32 16.75 -3.38
C ARG A 81 -9.79 17.27 -4.74
N ILE A 82 -9.98 16.38 -5.71
CA ILE A 82 -10.36 16.82 -7.05
C ILE A 82 -11.86 17.01 -7.23
N LEU A 83 -12.68 16.55 -6.28
CA LEU A 83 -14.13 16.72 -6.40
C LEU A 83 -14.53 18.20 -6.48
N ASP A 84 -13.83 19.04 -5.73
CA ASP A 84 -14.12 20.47 -5.75
C ASP A 84 -13.62 21.17 -7.02
N LEU A 85 -12.78 20.50 -7.80
CA LEU A 85 -12.20 21.10 -9.01
C LEU A 85 -13.05 20.81 -10.25
N GLN A 86 -14.18 20.11 -10.09
CA GLN A 86 -15.10 19.82 -11.18
C GLN A 86 -14.41 19.07 -12.33
N VAL A 87 -13.55 18.12 -11.98
CA VAL A 87 -12.83 17.30 -12.95
C VAL A 87 -13.84 16.38 -13.65
N ASP A 88 -13.71 16.27 -14.99
CA ASP A 88 -14.57 15.39 -15.77
C ASP A 88 -14.05 13.96 -15.65
N ILE A 89 -14.68 13.16 -14.79
CA ILE A 89 -14.21 11.80 -14.53
C ILE A 89 -14.36 10.88 -15.73
N HIS A 90 -15.23 11.25 -16.67
CA HIS A 90 -15.47 10.40 -17.85
C HIS A 90 -14.45 10.61 -18.97
N HIS A 91 -13.72 11.72 -18.95
CA HIS A 91 -12.80 12.06 -20.05
C HIS A 91 -11.39 12.41 -19.57
N THR A 92 -11.12 12.38 -18.26
CA THR A 92 -9.81 12.75 -17.74
C THR A 92 -8.96 11.51 -17.52
N PRO A 93 -7.77 11.43 -18.14
CA PRO A 93 -6.85 10.32 -17.85
C PRO A 93 -6.34 10.41 -16.42
N ILE A 94 -6.11 9.26 -15.80
CA ILE A 94 -5.65 9.21 -14.43
C ILE A 94 -4.30 9.93 -14.25
N SER A 95 -3.48 9.95 -15.31
CA SER A 95 -2.17 10.59 -15.24
C SER A 95 -2.25 12.09 -14.94
N ARG A 96 -3.40 12.71 -15.20
CA ARG A 96 -3.56 14.14 -14.94
C ARG A 96 -3.86 14.45 -13.49
N VAL A 97 -4.34 13.49 -12.72
CA VAL A 97 -4.79 13.72 -11.36
C VAL A 97 -4.03 12.89 -10.33
N MET A 98 -3.20 11.97 -10.77
CA MET A 98 -2.46 11.09 -9.86
C MET A 98 -1.37 11.85 -9.10
N THR A 99 -0.92 11.26 -7.99
CA THR A 99 0.25 11.75 -7.26
C THR A 99 1.49 11.10 -7.88
N VAL A 100 2.43 11.92 -8.37
CA VAL A 100 3.59 11.41 -9.11
C VAL A 100 4.69 10.90 -8.19
N ASN A 101 5.03 11.67 -7.18
CA ASN A 101 6.14 11.30 -6.26
C ASN A 101 5.58 10.69 -4.99
N CYS A 102 4.87 9.58 -5.14
CA CYS A 102 4.25 8.91 -3.99
C CYS A 102 5.30 8.17 -3.17
N VAL A 103 4.97 7.96 -1.90
CA VAL A 103 5.83 7.21 -1.00
C VAL A 103 5.70 5.72 -1.33
N THR A 104 6.82 5.05 -1.52
CA THR A 104 6.85 3.60 -1.76
C THR A 104 7.84 2.95 -0.80
N VAL A 105 7.71 1.64 -0.63
CA VAL A 105 8.62 0.88 0.22
C VAL A 105 9.03 -0.39 -0.52
N GLY A 106 10.13 -0.98 -0.09
CA GLY A 106 10.56 -2.27 -0.61
C GLY A 106 9.93 -3.42 0.17
N PRO A 107 9.93 -4.62 -0.40
CA PRO A 107 9.23 -5.76 0.23
C PRO A 107 9.87 -6.22 1.54
N GLU A 108 11.13 -5.86 1.77
CA GLU A 108 11.85 -6.32 2.96
C GLU A 108 11.70 -5.41 4.16
N MET A 109 11.03 -4.26 4.00
CA MET A 109 10.79 -3.37 5.12
C MET A 109 9.96 -4.08 6.19
N MET A 110 10.28 -3.85 7.45
CA MET A 110 9.48 -4.41 8.53
C MET A 110 8.13 -3.72 8.59
N ALA A 111 7.08 -4.50 8.84
CA ALA A 111 5.73 -3.93 8.88
C ALA A 111 5.60 -2.87 9.97
N ALA A 112 6.29 -3.05 11.10
CA ALA A 112 6.26 -2.06 12.18
C ALA A 112 6.87 -0.73 11.74
N GLU A 113 7.91 -0.79 10.90
CA GLU A 113 8.49 0.44 10.34
C GLU A 113 7.52 1.12 9.39
N ALA A 114 6.76 0.32 8.63
CA ALA A 114 5.77 0.88 7.71
C ALA A 114 4.68 1.63 8.48
N VAL A 115 4.25 1.11 9.63
CA VAL A 115 3.27 1.80 10.47
C VAL A 115 3.78 3.19 10.82
N LYS A 116 5.04 3.24 11.28
CA LYS A 116 5.62 4.51 11.70
C LYS A 116 5.73 5.49 10.53
N LEU A 117 6.12 4.98 9.37
CA LEU A 117 6.22 5.80 8.17
C LEU A 117 4.86 6.39 7.79
N MET A 118 3.82 5.55 7.83
CA MET A 118 2.47 5.98 7.48
C MET A 118 1.93 7.01 8.45
N GLU A 119 2.22 6.83 9.75
CA GLU A 119 1.81 7.80 10.76
C GLU A 119 2.53 9.13 10.57
N THR A 120 3.83 9.07 10.31
CA THR A 120 4.63 10.28 10.10
C THR A 120 4.17 11.04 8.88
N ARG A 121 3.88 10.34 7.80
CA ARG A 121 3.47 10.94 6.53
C ARG A 121 1.97 11.18 6.46
N LYS A 122 1.21 10.68 7.43
CA LYS A 122 -0.26 10.84 7.49
C LYS A 122 -0.92 10.26 6.24
N ILE A 123 -0.48 9.06 5.86
CA ILE A 123 -1.05 8.34 4.71
C ILE A 123 -1.61 7.01 5.20
N ASN A 124 -2.60 6.50 4.48
CA ASN A 124 -3.31 5.29 4.87
C ASN A 124 -2.96 4.08 4.02
N GLY A 125 -2.16 4.25 3.00
CA GLY A 125 -1.80 3.15 2.11
C GLY A 125 -0.41 3.34 1.54
N LEU A 126 0.23 2.22 1.20
CA LEU A 126 1.56 2.23 0.61
C LEU A 126 1.64 1.23 -0.52
N LEU A 127 2.42 1.57 -1.53
CA LEU A 127 2.79 0.65 -2.59
C LEU A 127 4.16 0.05 -2.26
N VAL A 128 4.28 -1.24 -2.55
CA VAL A 128 5.54 -1.96 -2.42
C VAL A 128 6.09 -2.15 -3.83
N VAL A 129 7.33 -1.72 -4.04
CA VAL A 129 7.96 -1.79 -5.37
C VAL A 129 9.30 -2.49 -5.26
N ASP A 130 9.75 -3.02 -6.40
CA ASP A 130 11.09 -3.60 -6.49
C ASP A 130 12.10 -2.50 -6.81
N GLU A 131 13.35 -2.91 -7.04
CA GLU A 131 14.43 -1.95 -7.31
C GLU A 131 14.25 -1.21 -8.62
N GLU A 132 13.45 -1.76 -9.52
CA GLU A 132 13.18 -1.14 -10.80
C GLU A 132 11.88 -0.36 -10.82
N ARG A 133 11.26 -0.21 -9.66
CA ARG A 133 10.00 0.51 -9.47
C ARG A 133 8.80 -0.19 -10.11
N ARG A 134 8.84 -1.51 -10.19
CA ARG A 134 7.66 -2.28 -10.54
C ARG A 134 6.81 -2.49 -9.30
N PRO A 135 5.52 -2.20 -9.35
CA PRO A 135 4.66 -2.48 -8.21
C PRO A 135 4.61 -3.98 -7.93
N LEU A 136 4.90 -4.36 -6.72
CA LEU A 136 4.83 -5.74 -6.26
C LEU A 136 3.58 -6.00 -5.44
N GLY A 137 3.12 -4.99 -4.70
CA GLY A 137 1.99 -5.15 -3.83
C GLY A 137 1.53 -3.82 -3.27
N ALA A 138 0.47 -3.88 -2.51
CA ALA A 138 -0.12 -2.71 -1.86
C ALA A 138 -0.75 -3.14 -0.56
N PHE A 139 -0.76 -2.26 0.43
CA PHE A 139 -1.44 -2.52 1.69
C PHE A 139 -1.88 -1.19 2.30
N ASN A 140 -2.83 -1.28 3.21
CA ASN A 140 -3.32 -0.09 3.90
C ASN A 140 -3.25 -0.31 5.41
N MET A 141 -3.62 0.71 6.16
CA MET A 141 -3.56 0.66 7.61
C MET A 141 -4.44 -0.47 8.17
N HIS A 142 -5.56 -0.72 7.53
CA HIS A 142 -6.47 -1.79 7.94
C HIS A 142 -5.80 -3.17 7.83
N ASP A 143 -5.01 -3.37 6.77
CA ASP A 143 -4.28 -4.62 6.59
C ASP A 143 -3.28 -4.83 7.74
N LEU A 144 -2.63 -3.76 8.16
CA LEU A 144 -1.68 -3.83 9.27
C LEU A 144 -2.40 -4.13 10.59
N LEU A 145 -3.57 -3.57 10.76
CA LEU A 145 -4.40 -3.86 11.93
C LEU A 145 -4.80 -5.33 11.95
N LYS A 146 -5.28 -5.85 10.82
CA LYS A 146 -5.69 -7.25 10.72
C LYS A 146 -4.53 -8.21 10.96
N ALA A 147 -3.33 -7.82 10.54
CA ALA A 147 -2.14 -8.64 10.74
C ALA A 147 -1.59 -8.57 12.16
N GLY A 148 -2.15 -7.70 12.99
CA GLY A 148 -1.72 -7.58 14.38
C GLY A 148 -0.49 -6.72 14.56
N VAL A 149 -0.13 -5.92 13.56
CA VAL A 149 1.04 -5.04 13.65
C VAL A 149 0.72 -3.79 14.48
N ILE A 150 -0.53 -3.39 14.47
CA ILE A 150 -0.98 -2.23 15.25
C ILE A 150 -1.79 -2.72 16.44
#